data_de2a9dddc5b6ee054a128cc2b2628abf
#
_entry.id   de2a9dddc5b6ee054a128cc2b2628abf
#
_cell.length_a   1.000
_cell.length_b   1.000
_cell.length_c   1.000
_cell.angle_alpha   90.00
_cell.angle_beta   90.00
_cell.angle_gamma   90.00
#
_symmetry.space_group_name_H-M   'P 1'
#
loop_
_entity.id
_entity.type
_entity.pdbx_description
1 polymer ?
#
loop_
_entity_poly.entity_id
_entity_poly.type
_entity_poly.pdbx_seq_one_letter_code
_entity_poly.pdbx_strand_id
1 'polypeptide(L)'
;MKLGVFTALYNDKPLDEVARYIAGLGYEMVELAAWKSSNHLDLEKTLGDKAYRARLLAMLRGYNLEISALSNHLEGQLILGPLDWTTDDWAPTKDPEGKVKYGIQRMKDTARAAAALGVRVVVGFTGSQAWGQWYSFPEQNVKAYERAWEVFAERWGPILDVFKEEGVKFALEVHPTEIAYNIETAEDCLKAIGARPEFGFNFDPSHFVWQMIDPVIFLKKFPDRIFHAHAKDSELQPEEVARSGVIPNGPWGRPNRGFRFRVPGWGDVNWRRIMTALLSIGYDYVLSFEHEDPVMSREDGCEKNIGFLKPLIIKSPLKDWGVWWKKEA
;
A
#
# COMPACT_ATOMS: atom_id res chain seq x y z
N MET A 1 4.26 0.82 -17.33
CA MET A 1 3.98 0.21 -15.99
C MET A 1 4.41 -1.23 -16.00
N LYS A 2 5.02 -1.72 -14.90
CA LYS A 2 5.38 -3.13 -14.65
C LYS A 2 4.34 -3.80 -13.75
N LEU A 3 4.27 -5.13 -13.77
CA LEU A 3 3.47 -5.90 -12.82
C LEU A 3 4.39 -6.49 -11.75
N GLY A 4 3.98 -6.36 -10.49
CA GLY A 4 4.67 -6.87 -9.31
C GLY A 4 3.77 -7.73 -8.44
N VAL A 5 4.37 -8.35 -7.42
CA VAL A 5 3.67 -9.10 -6.38
C VAL A 5 4.15 -8.67 -5.01
N PHE A 6 3.23 -8.39 -4.10
CA PHE A 6 3.51 -8.24 -2.69
C PHE A 6 3.75 -9.63 -2.07
N THR A 7 5.00 -9.92 -1.78
CA THR A 7 5.42 -11.29 -1.44
C THR A 7 4.98 -11.77 -0.06
N ALA A 8 4.44 -10.87 0.79
CA ALA A 8 3.83 -11.25 2.07
C ALA A 8 2.77 -12.35 1.93
N LEU A 9 2.11 -12.42 0.78
CA LEU A 9 1.21 -13.51 0.35
C LEU A 9 1.82 -14.90 0.53
N TYR A 10 3.13 -15.03 0.37
CA TYR A 10 3.90 -16.29 0.45
C TYR A 10 4.89 -16.31 1.61
N ASN A 11 4.60 -15.64 2.71
CA ASN A 11 5.52 -15.55 3.85
C ASN A 11 5.88 -16.92 4.49
N ASP A 12 5.11 -17.97 4.17
CA ASP A 12 5.35 -19.36 4.57
C ASP A 12 6.37 -20.10 3.69
N LYS A 13 6.84 -19.48 2.58
CA LYS A 13 7.79 -20.06 1.62
C LYS A 13 9.11 -19.28 1.59
N PRO A 14 10.23 -19.92 1.20
CA PRO A 14 11.47 -19.19 0.94
C PRO A 14 11.33 -18.22 -0.23
N LEU A 15 11.92 -17.01 -0.11
CA LEU A 15 11.84 -15.98 -1.15
C LEU A 15 12.34 -16.45 -2.52
N ASP A 16 13.37 -17.28 -2.58
CA ASP A 16 13.91 -17.83 -3.84
C ASP A 16 12.86 -18.68 -4.59
N GLU A 17 12.09 -19.51 -3.85
CA GLU A 17 11.00 -20.30 -4.42
C GLU A 17 9.88 -19.38 -4.97
N VAL A 18 9.51 -18.36 -4.19
CA VAL A 18 8.50 -17.38 -4.59
C VAL A 18 8.96 -16.59 -5.82
N ALA A 19 10.19 -16.08 -5.80
CA ALA A 19 10.78 -15.32 -6.90
C ALA A 19 10.79 -16.13 -8.21
N ARG A 20 11.21 -17.40 -8.16
CA ARG A 20 11.19 -18.30 -9.30
C ARG A 20 9.77 -18.50 -9.84
N TYR A 21 8.79 -18.71 -8.95
CA TYR A 21 7.40 -18.95 -9.34
C TYR A 21 6.80 -17.74 -10.03
N ILE A 22 6.85 -16.56 -9.41
CA ILE A 22 6.22 -15.34 -9.95
C ILE A 22 6.93 -14.84 -11.22
N ALA A 23 8.25 -14.98 -11.31
CA ALA A 23 8.99 -14.70 -12.53
C ALA A 23 8.57 -15.62 -13.67
N GLY A 24 8.34 -16.91 -13.38
CA GLY A 24 7.81 -17.89 -14.34
C GLY A 24 6.43 -17.51 -14.90
N LEU A 25 5.60 -16.81 -14.13
CA LEU A 25 4.32 -16.26 -14.57
C LEU A 25 4.50 -14.97 -15.41
N GLY A 26 5.66 -14.33 -15.37
CA GLY A 26 5.98 -13.13 -16.13
C GLY A 26 5.76 -11.83 -15.35
N TYR A 27 5.78 -11.86 -14.02
CA TYR A 27 5.93 -10.69 -13.18
C TYR A 27 7.36 -10.13 -13.27
N GLU A 28 7.50 -8.84 -13.05
CA GLU A 28 8.77 -8.11 -13.24
C GLU A 28 9.28 -7.49 -11.93
N MET A 29 8.44 -7.38 -10.92
CA MET A 29 8.78 -6.72 -9.66
C MET A 29 8.27 -7.51 -8.44
N VAL A 30 8.93 -7.28 -7.31
CA VAL A 30 8.51 -7.77 -5.99
C VAL A 30 8.40 -6.61 -5.02
N GLU A 31 7.40 -6.65 -4.18
CA GLU A 31 7.28 -5.83 -2.99
C GLU A 31 7.59 -6.70 -1.77
N LEU A 32 8.55 -6.28 -0.94
CA LEU A 32 9.05 -7.08 0.16
C LEU A 32 8.59 -6.52 1.51
N ALA A 33 7.93 -7.34 2.31
CA ALA A 33 7.60 -7.00 3.68
C ALA A 33 8.87 -6.87 4.55
N ALA A 34 8.99 -5.74 5.26
CA ALA A 34 10.12 -5.41 6.11
C ALA A 34 9.81 -5.46 7.62
N TRP A 35 8.60 -5.84 8.01
CA TRP A 35 8.25 -6.02 9.41
C TRP A 35 8.92 -7.28 10.02
N LYS A 36 8.97 -7.32 11.34
CA LYS A 36 9.75 -8.32 12.11
C LYS A 36 9.43 -9.78 11.78
N SER A 37 8.17 -10.09 11.50
CA SER A 37 7.73 -11.46 11.19
C SER A 37 7.84 -11.82 9.70
N SER A 38 8.44 -10.97 8.87
CA SER A 38 8.69 -11.30 7.47
C SER A 38 9.81 -12.32 7.34
N ASN A 39 9.57 -13.35 6.51
CA ASN A 39 10.57 -14.35 6.15
C ASN A 39 11.34 -13.98 4.86
N HIS A 40 10.95 -12.88 4.19
CA HIS A 40 11.51 -12.51 2.90
C HIS A 40 12.57 -11.42 2.98
N LEU A 41 12.58 -10.62 4.04
CA LEU A 41 13.58 -9.60 4.29
C LEU A 41 13.92 -9.53 5.78
N ASP A 42 15.19 -9.69 6.09
CA ASP A 42 15.73 -9.42 7.42
C ASP A 42 16.25 -7.97 7.44
N LEU A 43 15.53 -7.10 8.15
CA LEU A 43 15.83 -5.66 8.17
C LEU A 43 17.19 -5.37 8.82
N GLU A 44 17.53 -6.07 9.90
CA GLU A 44 18.79 -5.91 10.63
C GLU A 44 19.98 -6.32 9.74
N LYS A 45 19.88 -7.46 9.04
CA LYS A 45 20.92 -7.88 8.08
C LYS A 45 20.97 -6.94 6.89
N THR A 46 19.82 -6.43 6.44
CA THR A 46 19.80 -5.45 5.35
C THR A 46 20.60 -4.20 5.70
N LEU A 47 20.52 -3.74 6.94
CA LEU A 47 21.31 -2.59 7.41
C LEU A 47 22.78 -2.94 7.64
N GLY A 48 23.08 -4.04 8.32
CA GLY A 48 24.41 -4.36 8.82
C GLY A 48 25.29 -5.21 7.89
N ASP A 49 24.73 -5.99 6.96
CA ASP A 49 25.46 -6.97 6.15
C ASP A 49 25.40 -6.66 4.64
N LYS A 50 26.49 -6.11 4.10
CA LYS A 50 26.63 -5.86 2.66
C LYS A 50 26.54 -7.14 1.82
N ALA A 51 27.03 -8.26 2.33
CA ALA A 51 27.01 -9.53 1.62
C ALA A 51 25.59 -10.11 1.55
N TYR A 52 24.79 -9.92 2.60
CA TYR A 52 23.36 -10.26 2.56
C TYR A 52 22.62 -9.49 1.46
N ARG A 53 22.79 -8.15 1.42
CA ARG A 53 22.19 -7.32 0.36
C ARG A 53 22.61 -7.76 -1.02
N ALA A 54 23.91 -8.01 -1.21
CA ALA A 54 24.45 -8.45 -2.51
C ALA A 54 23.84 -9.79 -2.96
N ARG A 55 23.70 -10.76 -2.04
CA ARG A 55 23.07 -12.06 -2.33
C ARG A 55 21.59 -11.90 -2.67
N LEU A 56 20.83 -11.13 -1.90
CA LEU A 56 19.41 -10.86 -2.13
C LEU A 56 19.19 -10.24 -3.53
N LEU A 57 19.92 -9.18 -3.84
CA LEU A 57 19.81 -8.50 -5.13
C LEU A 57 20.30 -9.37 -6.30
N ALA A 58 21.31 -10.19 -6.10
CA ALA A 58 21.80 -11.14 -7.13
C ALA A 58 20.76 -12.23 -7.42
N MET A 59 20.13 -12.77 -6.39
CA MET A 59 19.08 -13.79 -6.52
C MET A 59 17.89 -13.23 -7.31
N LEU A 60 17.35 -12.06 -6.93
CA LEU A 60 16.23 -11.43 -7.63
C LEU A 60 16.57 -11.11 -9.09
N ARG A 61 17.75 -10.53 -9.33
CA ARG A 61 18.24 -10.28 -10.70
C ARG A 61 18.39 -11.55 -11.54
N GLY A 62 18.75 -12.67 -10.91
CA GLY A 62 18.82 -13.97 -11.58
C GLY A 62 17.46 -14.42 -12.14
N TYR A 63 16.37 -13.94 -11.60
CA TYR A 63 15.01 -14.13 -12.09
C TYR A 63 14.46 -12.95 -12.89
N ASN A 64 15.28 -11.94 -13.21
CA ASN A 64 14.85 -10.68 -13.83
C ASN A 64 13.80 -9.91 -13.02
N LEU A 65 13.85 -10.00 -11.69
CA LEU A 65 12.97 -9.28 -10.78
C LEU A 65 13.67 -8.07 -10.17
N GLU A 66 12.94 -6.96 -10.04
CA GLU A 66 13.34 -5.76 -9.32
C GLU A 66 12.49 -5.59 -8.06
N ILE A 67 13.05 -4.94 -7.02
CA ILE A 67 12.25 -4.59 -5.83
C ILE A 67 11.51 -3.28 -6.13
N SER A 68 10.17 -3.31 -6.06
CA SER A 68 9.33 -2.11 -6.24
C SER A 68 9.27 -1.26 -4.98
N ALA A 69 9.10 -1.89 -3.83
CA ALA A 69 9.01 -1.22 -2.54
C ALA A 69 9.44 -2.16 -1.41
N LEU A 70 9.83 -1.59 -0.29
CA LEU A 70 9.74 -2.27 0.99
C LEU A 70 8.42 -1.88 1.65
N SER A 71 7.76 -2.83 2.32
CA SER A 71 6.47 -2.57 2.95
C SER A 71 6.54 -2.80 4.44
N ASN A 72 6.12 -1.81 5.22
CA ASN A 72 6.08 -1.94 6.67
C ASN A 72 4.74 -1.44 7.25
N HIS A 73 3.69 -2.24 7.02
CA HIS A 73 2.35 -1.96 7.51
C HIS A 73 2.23 -2.17 9.02
N LEU A 74 2.66 -3.32 9.54
CA LEU A 74 2.42 -3.71 10.93
C LEU A 74 3.14 -2.78 11.94
N GLU A 75 4.40 -2.47 11.68
CA GLU A 75 5.19 -1.62 12.59
C GLU A 75 4.87 -0.13 12.37
N GLY A 76 4.49 0.26 11.14
CA GLY A 76 3.97 1.59 10.84
C GLY A 76 2.67 1.89 11.58
N GLN A 77 1.76 0.92 11.65
CA GLN A 77 0.51 0.99 12.43
C GLN A 77 0.75 1.40 13.89
N LEU A 78 1.83 0.90 14.51
CA LEU A 78 2.14 1.16 15.93
C LEU A 78 2.45 2.63 16.23
N ILE A 79 2.71 3.46 15.22
CA ILE A 79 3.08 4.86 15.42
C ILE A 79 1.89 5.67 15.96
N LEU A 80 0.68 5.42 15.43
CA LEU A 80 -0.54 6.09 15.88
C LEU A 80 -1.56 5.13 16.51
N GLY A 81 -1.36 3.81 16.40
CA GLY A 81 -2.22 2.84 17.03
C GLY A 81 -3.24 2.16 16.08
N PRO A 82 -4.04 1.24 16.62
CA PRO A 82 -4.28 1.00 18.06
C PRO A 82 -3.05 0.50 18.81
N LEU A 83 -2.97 0.82 20.12
CA LEU A 83 -1.82 0.49 20.98
C LEU A 83 -2.22 -0.45 22.14
N ASP A 84 -3.39 -1.04 22.06
CA ASP A 84 -3.92 -1.99 23.01
C ASP A 84 -3.42 -3.43 22.74
N TRP A 85 -4.07 -4.40 23.35
CA TRP A 85 -3.74 -5.81 23.22
C TRP A 85 -3.81 -6.36 21.79
N THR A 86 -4.54 -5.72 20.88
CA THR A 86 -4.72 -6.19 19.49
C THR A 86 -3.44 -6.12 18.67
N THR A 87 -2.46 -5.31 19.12
CA THR A 87 -1.15 -5.13 18.46
C THR A 87 0.02 -5.61 19.32
N ASP A 88 -0.23 -6.41 20.38
CA ASP A 88 0.82 -6.89 21.27
C ASP A 88 1.88 -7.75 20.56
N ASP A 89 1.47 -8.50 19.53
CA ASP A 89 2.37 -9.40 18.79
C ASP A 89 3.24 -8.68 17.75
N TRP A 90 3.01 -7.39 17.50
CA TRP A 90 3.74 -6.60 16.49
C TRP A 90 4.95 -5.86 17.06
N ALA A 91 5.11 -5.85 18.37
CA ALA A 91 6.23 -5.22 19.06
C ALA A 91 6.82 -6.12 20.14
N PRO A 92 8.09 -5.92 20.54
CA PRO A 92 8.70 -6.67 21.62
C PRO A 92 8.22 -6.25 23.02
N THR A 93 7.21 -5.37 23.10
CA THR A 93 6.66 -4.82 24.33
C THR A 93 5.15 -4.63 24.21
N LYS A 94 4.46 -4.73 25.35
CA LYS A 94 3.02 -4.43 25.46
C LYS A 94 2.73 -3.00 25.93
N ASP A 95 3.79 -2.29 26.38
CA ASP A 95 3.68 -0.89 26.77
C ASP A 95 3.35 0.00 25.57
N PRO A 96 2.25 0.80 25.61
CA PRO A 96 1.84 1.65 24.50
C PRO A 96 2.93 2.62 24.01
N GLU A 97 3.66 3.27 24.93
CA GLU A 97 4.74 4.18 24.55
C GLU A 97 5.93 3.43 23.95
N GLY A 98 6.22 2.24 24.48
CA GLY A 98 7.23 1.33 23.95
C GLY A 98 6.91 0.89 22.53
N LYS A 99 5.64 0.56 22.23
CA LYS A 99 5.16 0.25 20.87
C LYS A 99 5.40 1.41 19.90
N VAL A 100 5.04 2.64 20.32
CA VAL A 100 5.26 3.85 19.51
C VAL A 100 6.74 4.05 19.19
N LYS A 101 7.61 3.99 20.21
CA LYS A 101 9.06 4.15 20.04
C LYS A 101 9.63 3.08 19.09
N TYR A 102 9.18 1.84 19.25
CA TYR A 102 9.56 0.74 18.39
C TYR A 102 9.10 0.99 16.93
N GLY A 103 7.84 1.31 16.70
CA GLY A 103 7.31 1.60 15.35
C GLY A 103 8.05 2.74 14.66
N ILE A 104 8.31 3.85 15.37
CA ILE A 104 9.09 4.98 14.85
C ILE A 104 10.50 4.53 14.42
N GLN A 105 11.20 3.77 15.27
CA GLN A 105 12.54 3.30 14.95
C GLN A 105 12.52 2.34 13.75
N ARG A 106 11.59 1.38 13.74
CA ARG A 106 11.44 0.43 12.64
C ARG A 106 11.16 1.11 11.30
N MET A 107 10.31 2.14 11.30
CA MET A 107 10.01 2.88 10.07
C MET A 107 11.23 3.66 9.55
N LYS A 108 11.99 4.29 10.44
CA LYS A 108 13.28 4.93 10.10
C LYS A 108 14.30 3.92 9.54
N ASP A 109 14.38 2.75 10.15
CA ASP A 109 15.27 1.69 9.69
C ASP A 109 14.82 1.08 8.36
N THR A 110 13.51 1.00 8.11
CA THR A 110 12.97 0.59 6.80
C THR A 110 13.36 1.58 5.70
N ALA A 111 13.34 2.90 5.97
CA ALA A 111 13.82 3.90 5.01
C ALA A 111 15.30 3.72 4.69
N ARG A 112 16.16 3.53 5.70
CA ARG A 112 17.59 3.28 5.51
C ARG A 112 17.87 1.98 4.74
N ALA A 113 17.11 0.92 5.05
CA ALA A 113 17.22 -0.35 4.36
C ALA A 113 16.80 -0.25 2.88
N ALA A 114 15.73 0.50 2.61
CA ALA A 114 15.29 0.79 1.24
C ALA A 114 16.41 1.50 0.45
N ALA A 115 16.99 2.57 1.01
CA ALA A 115 18.13 3.26 0.42
C ALA A 115 19.33 2.34 0.17
N ALA A 116 19.67 1.48 1.16
CA ALA A 116 20.78 0.53 1.07
C ALA A 116 20.57 -0.54 -0.02
N LEU A 117 19.33 -0.84 -0.39
CA LEU A 117 18.95 -1.75 -1.48
C LEU A 117 18.73 -1.03 -2.83
N GLY A 118 18.81 0.31 -2.86
CA GLY A 118 18.48 1.11 -4.04
C GLY A 118 16.97 1.21 -4.33
N VAL A 119 16.13 0.91 -3.33
CA VAL A 119 14.69 1.00 -3.41
C VAL A 119 14.24 2.42 -3.04
N ARG A 120 13.33 3.00 -3.81
CA ARG A 120 12.94 4.42 -3.66
C ARG A 120 11.67 4.63 -2.85
N VAL A 121 10.90 3.58 -2.59
CA VAL A 121 9.58 3.68 -1.98
C VAL A 121 9.48 2.71 -0.80
N VAL A 122 8.93 3.21 0.30
CA VAL A 122 8.43 2.38 1.40
C VAL A 122 6.92 2.55 1.46
N VAL A 123 6.19 1.46 1.35
CA VAL A 123 4.74 1.39 1.52
C VAL A 123 4.42 1.05 2.97
N GLY A 124 3.34 1.56 3.53
CA GLY A 124 2.95 1.18 4.88
C GLY A 124 1.76 1.93 5.44
N PHE A 125 1.50 1.64 6.68
CA PHE A 125 0.45 2.26 7.48
C PHE A 125 1.02 3.30 8.44
N THR A 126 0.14 4.18 8.90
CA THR A 126 0.45 5.18 9.93
C THR A 126 -0.21 4.86 11.26
N GLY A 127 -1.28 4.06 11.22
CA GLY A 127 -2.25 3.98 12.28
C GLY A 127 -3.15 5.21 12.38
N SER A 128 -4.09 5.18 13.32
CA SER A 128 -4.93 6.31 13.69
C SER A 128 -5.43 6.18 15.11
N GLN A 129 -5.23 7.22 15.92
CA GLN A 129 -5.80 7.28 17.27
C GLN A 129 -7.32 7.51 17.26
N ALA A 130 -7.83 8.09 16.18
CA ALA A 130 -9.22 8.53 16.10
C ALA A 130 -10.10 7.60 15.26
N TRP A 131 -9.59 6.50 14.69
CA TRP A 131 -10.38 5.65 13.81
C TRP A 131 -11.68 5.18 14.44
N GLY A 132 -11.66 4.70 15.69
CA GLY A 132 -12.85 4.26 16.42
C GLY A 132 -13.88 5.38 16.70
N GLN A 133 -13.51 6.63 16.46
CA GLN A 133 -14.31 7.84 16.73
C GLN A 133 -14.74 8.55 15.43
N TRP A 134 -14.72 7.85 14.29
CA TRP A 134 -15.11 8.39 12.98
C TRP A 134 -16.53 8.98 12.98
N TYR A 135 -17.42 8.48 13.84
CA TYR A 135 -18.78 9.01 13.99
C TYR A 135 -18.77 10.21 14.96
N SER A 136 -19.38 11.31 14.54
CA SER A 136 -19.29 12.61 15.23
C SER A 136 -20.11 12.71 16.54
N PHE A 137 -20.59 11.61 17.07
CA PHE A 137 -21.27 11.55 18.36
C PHE A 137 -20.55 10.56 19.31
N PRO A 138 -20.28 10.93 20.57
CA PRO A 138 -20.49 12.28 21.15
C PRO A 138 -19.63 13.35 20.47
N GLU A 139 -20.02 14.63 20.58
CA GLU A 139 -19.35 15.76 19.91
C GLU A 139 -17.83 15.84 20.15
N GLN A 140 -17.37 15.31 21.28
CA GLN A 140 -15.94 15.23 21.62
C GLN A 140 -15.12 14.41 20.62
N ASN A 141 -15.75 13.54 19.82
CA ASN A 141 -15.06 12.78 18.76
C ASN A 141 -14.45 13.71 17.70
N VAL A 142 -15.06 14.88 17.44
CA VAL A 142 -14.48 15.88 16.55
C VAL A 142 -13.11 16.34 17.06
N LYS A 143 -12.99 16.64 18.36
CA LYS A 143 -11.73 17.04 19.00
C LYS A 143 -10.69 15.91 19.01
N ALA A 144 -11.13 14.66 19.07
CA ALA A 144 -10.24 13.50 18.96
C ALA A 144 -9.58 13.43 17.58
N TYR A 145 -10.30 13.76 16.51
CA TYR A 145 -9.72 13.87 15.17
C TYR A 145 -8.76 15.05 15.04
N GLU A 146 -9.11 16.23 15.55
CA GLU A 146 -8.21 17.38 15.58
C GLU A 146 -6.88 17.02 16.29
N ARG A 147 -6.97 16.39 17.45
CA ARG A 147 -5.80 15.92 18.20
C ARG A 147 -5.01 14.84 17.45
N ALA A 148 -5.67 13.95 16.74
CA ALA A 148 -5.00 12.90 15.96
C ALA A 148 -4.10 13.48 14.85
N TRP A 149 -4.51 14.57 14.20
CA TRP A 149 -3.68 15.27 13.20
C TRP A 149 -2.44 15.90 13.81
N GLU A 150 -2.54 16.50 15.00
CA GLU A 150 -1.39 17.06 15.73
C GLU A 150 -0.38 15.95 16.07
N VAL A 151 -0.85 14.83 16.64
CA VAL A 151 0.01 13.70 17.01
C VAL A 151 0.63 13.04 15.77
N PHE A 152 -0.12 12.97 14.67
CA PHE A 152 0.42 12.50 13.39
C PHE A 152 1.59 13.37 12.94
N ALA A 153 1.42 14.67 12.90
CA ALA A 153 2.49 15.61 12.51
C ALA A 153 3.71 15.52 13.45
N GLU A 154 3.47 15.43 14.75
CA GLU A 154 4.51 15.32 15.77
C GLU A 154 5.37 14.05 15.59
N ARG A 155 4.72 12.89 15.38
CA ARG A 155 5.42 11.59 15.31
C ARG A 155 6.01 11.30 13.94
N TRP A 156 5.31 11.68 12.86
CA TRP A 156 5.75 11.43 11.50
C TRP A 156 6.76 12.46 10.98
N GLY A 157 6.78 13.69 11.52
CA GLY A 157 7.76 14.69 11.14
C GLY A 157 9.20 14.17 11.19
N PRO A 158 9.69 13.69 12.35
CA PRO A 158 11.04 13.15 12.50
C PRO A 158 11.31 11.84 11.73
N ILE A 159 10.26 11.10 11.35
CA ILE A 159 10.39 9.92 10.47
C ILE A 159 10.67 10.41 9.06
N LEU A 160 9.86 11.35 8.57
CA LEU A 160 10.01 11.91 7.22
C LEU A 160 11.32 12.67 7.02
N ASP A 161 11.95 13.18 8.09
CA ASP A 161 13.30 13.74 8.01
C ASP A 161 14.29 12.67 7.57
N VAL A 162 14.21 11.46 8.12
CA VAL A 162 15.05 10.32 7.70
C VAL A 162 14.73 9.89 6.26
N PHE A 163 13.46 9.84 5.87
CA PHE A 163 13.09 9.55 4.48
C PHE A 163 13.71 10.56 3.49
N LYS A 164 13.71 11.83 3.86
CA LYS A 164 14.35 12.90 3.09
C LYS A 164 15.87 12.72 2.99
N GLU A 165 16.52 12.45 4.12
CA GLU A 165 17.96 12.21 4.20
C GLU A 165 18.41 11.03 3.33
N GLU A 166 17.62 9.95 3.32
CA GLU A 166 17.88 8.74 2.55
C GLU A 166 17.43 8.82 1.08
N GLY A 167 16.73 9.89 0.69
CA GLY A 167 16.18 10.04 -0.66
C GLY A 167 15.06 9.04 -1.00
N VAL A 168 14.36 8.54 0.01
CA VAL A 168 13.28 7.55 -0.08
C VAL A 168 11.93 8.23 0.11
N LYS A 169 10.87 7.72 -0.52
CA LYS A 169 9.49 8.18 -0.36
C LYS A 169 8.71 7.25 0.53
N PHE A 170 7.86 7.80 1.39
CA PHE A 170 6.84 7.04 2.10
C PHE A 170 5.51 7.11 1.35
N ALA A 171 4.92 5.98 1.10
CA ALA A 171 3.64 5.83 0.43
C ALA A 171 2.62 5.23 1.40
N LEU A 172 1.79 6.09 2.02
CA LEU A 172 0.69 5.64 2.86
C LEU A 172 -0.34 4.91 2.01
N GLU A 173 -0.70 3.70 2.38
CA GLU A 173 -1.91 3.08 1.85
C GLU A 173 -3.13 3.73 2.50
N VAL A 174 -3.96 4.39 1.67
CA VAL A 174 -5.20 5.03 2.12
C VAL A 174 -6.23 3.94 2.41
N HIS A 175 -6.39 3.65 3.69
CA HIS A 175 -7.04 2.45 4.19
C HIS A 175 -7.89 2.76 5.43
N PRO A 176 -9.07 2.18 5.59
CA PRO A 176 -9.79 2.19 6.88
C PRO A 176 -8.88 1.71 8.01
N THR A 177 -8.96 2.35 9.16
CA THR A 177 -8.07 2.26 10.32
C THR A 177 -6.84 3.17 10.30
N GLU A 178 -6.52 3.75 9.14
CA GLU A 178 -5.42 4.69 9.01
C GLU A 178 -5.87 6.15 9.25
N ILE A 179 -4.88 7.04 9.41
CA ILE A 179 -5.17 8.47 9.56
C ILE A 179 -5.86 9.05 8.31
N ALA A 180 -5.55 8.52 7.14
CA ALA A 180 -6.25 8.81 5.89
C ALA A 180 -6.91 7.54 5.33
N TYR A 181 -8.23 7.58 5.12
CA TYR A 181 -9.03 6.45 4.65
C TYR A 181 -9.96 6.81 3.47
N ASN A 182 -10.01 8.08 3.10
CA ASN A 182 -10.75 8.60 1.95
C ASN A 182 -10.05 9.83 1.36
N ILE A 183 -10.67 10.50 0.39
CA ILE A 183 -10.08 11.65 -0.31
C ILE A 183 -9.92 12.85 0.63
N GLU A 184 -10.91 13.15 1.44
CA GLU A 184 -10.90 14.29 2.37
C GLU A 184 -9.82 14.11 3.45
N THR A 185 -9.76 12.95 4.07
CA THR A 185 -8.74 12.65 5.08
C THR A 185 -7.35 12.55 4.49
N ALA A 186 -7.18 12.19 3.21
CA ALA A 186 -5.90 12.26 2.52
C ALA A 186 -5.45 13.72 2.27
N GLU A 187 -6.39 14.64 1.97
CA GLU A 187 -6.09 16.08 1.89
C GLU A 187 -5.64 16.63 3.25
N ASP A 188 -6.37 16.31 4.32
CA ASP A 188 -6.04 16.74 5.67
C ASP A 188 -4.71 16.14 6.14
N CYS A 189 -4.42 14.90 5.78
CA CYS A 189 -3.15 14.23 6.04
C CYS A 189 -1.97 15.03 5.43
N LEU A 190 -2.05 15.38 4.16
CA LEU A 190 -1.02 16.19 3.51
C LEU A 190 -0.88 17.58 4.14
N LYS A 191 -1.99 18.20 4.51
CA LYS A 191 -1.99 19.50 5.19
C LYS A 191 -1.33 19.41 6.55
N ALA A 192 -1.64 18.41 7.36
CA ALA A 192 -1.09 18.24 8.70
C ALA A 192 0.44 18.14 8.72
N ILE A 193 1.05 17.51 7.72
CA ILE A 193 2.51 17.37 7.59
C ILE A 193 3.15 18.44 6.71
N GLY A 194 2.45 19.53 6.37
CA GLY A 194 2.97 20.60 5.54
C GLY A 194 3.28 20.18 4.09
N ALA A 195 2.53 19.25 3.54
CA ALA A 195 2.66 18.73 2.19
C ALA A 195 4.09 18.28 1.81
N ARG A 196 4.83 17.73 2.75
CA ARG A 196 6.21 17.27 2.55
C ARG A 196 6.34 16.37 1.33
N PRO A 197 7.35 16.57 0.47
CA PRO A 197 7.49 15.82 -0.78
C PRO A 197 7.90 14.35 -0.58
N GLU A 198 8.37 13.97 0.62
CA GLU A 198 8.70 12.59 0.97
C GLU A 198 7.47 11.75 1.23
N PHE A 199 6.32 12.38 1.52
CA PHE A 199 5.06 11.70 1.82
C PHE A 199 4.11 11.72 0.62
N GLY A 200 3.56 10.57 0.31
CA GLY A 200 2.53 10.37 -0.70
C GLY A 200 1.74 9.12 -0.42
N PHE A 201 1.21 8.50 -1.45
CA PHE A 201 0.24 7.43 -1.31
C PHE A 201 0.64 6.18 -2.10
N ASN A 202 0.37 5.04 -1.50
CA ASN A 202 0.15 3.79 -2.19
C ASN A 202 -1.33 3.74 -2.60
N PHE A 203 -1.58 3.72 -3.89
CA PHE A 203 -2.93 3.71 -4.43
C PHE A 203 -3.47 2.28 -4.46
N ASP A 204 -4.45 1.98 -3.64
CA ASP A 204 -5.22 0.74 -3.69
C ASP A 204 -6.68 1.07 -4.01
N PRO A 205 -7.17 0.77 -5.23
CA PRO A 205 -8.53 1.10 -5.63
C PRO A 205 -9.59 0.32 -4.87
N SER A 206 -9.25 -0.85 -4.32
CA SER A 206 -10.19 -1.73 -3.65
C SER A 206 -10.80 -1.07 -2.41
N HIS A 207 -9.99 -0.31 -1.66
CA HIS A 207 -10.45 0.38 -0.45
C HIS A 207 -11.39 1.54 -0.73
N PHE A 208 -11.34 2.14 -1.91
CA PHE A 208 -12.27 3.18 -2.32
C PHE A 208 -13.61 2.59 -2.80
N VAL A 209 -13.56 1.54 -3.61
CA VAL A 209 -14.75 0.96 -4.26
C VAL A 209 -15.77 0.46 -3.23
N TRP A 210 -15.35 -0.29 -2.22
CA TRP A 210 -16.29 -0.75 -1.22
C TRP A 210 -16.85 0.37 -0.32
N GLN A 211 -16.16 1.50 -0.21
CA GLN A 211 -16.65 2.72 0.43
C GLN A 211 -17.55 3.55 -0.50
N MET A 212 -17.87 3.09 -1.70
CA MET A 212 -18.65 3.81 -2.71
C MET A 212 -17.94 5.07 -3.23
N ILE A 213 -16.61 5.12 -3.17
CA ILE A 213 -15.78 6.22 -3.66
C ILE A 213 -15.22 5.85 -5.04
N ASP A 214 -15.27 6.77 -6.02
CA ASP A 214 -14.61 6.56 -7.31
C ASP A 214 -13.10 6.77 -7.18
N PRO A 215 -12.27 5.70 -7.33
CA PRO A 215 -10.83 5.81 -7.16
C PRO A 215 -10.14 6.69 -8.21
N VAL A 216 -10.78 6.95 -9.34
CA VAL A 216 -10.25 7.88 -10.36
C VAL A 216 -10.24 9.33 -9.86
N ILE A 217 -11.18 9.71 -8.99
CA ILE A 217 -11.18 11.03 -8.36
C ILE A 217 -9.93 11.20 -7.48
N PHE A 218 -9.55 10.17 -6.72
CA PHE A 218 -8.33 10.18 -5.92
C PHE A 218 -7.07 10.39 -6.78
N LEU A 219 -6.92 9.64 -7.86
CA LEU A 219 -5.78 9.79 -8.78
C LEU A 219 -5.68 11.20 -9.37
N LYS A 220 -6.81 11.77 -9.79
CA LYS A 220 -6.86 13.13 -10.33
C LYS A 220 -6.56 14.21 -9.28
N LYS A 221 -6.92 13.95 -8.02
CA LYS A 221 -6.70 14.88 -6.92
C LYS A 221 -5.23 14.92 -6.48
N PHE A 222 -4.54 13.79 -6.54
CA PHE A 222 -3.18 13.63 -6.05
C PHE A 222 -2.18 13.15 -7.12
N PRO A 223 -2.12 13.77 -8.32
CA PRO A 223 -1.35 13.25 -9.44
C PRO A 223 0.14 13.09 -9.13
N ASP A 224 0.73 14.00 -8.33
CA ASP A 224 2.15 14.02 -7.99
C ASP A 224 2.47 13.27 -6.68
N ARG A 225 1.49 12.57 -6.10
CA ARG A 225 1.62 11.90 -4.80
C ARG A 225 1.42 10.40 -4.85
N ILE A 226 1.20 9.83 -6.03
CA ILE A 226 1.08 8.38 -6.20
C ILE A 226 2.49 7.82 -6.39
N PHE A 227 3.05 7.19 -5.37
CA PHE A 227 4.40 6.67 -5.40
C PHE A 227 4.46 5.17 -5.65
N HIS A 228 3.37 4.47 -5.35
CA HIS A 228 3.20 3.05 -5.56
C HIS A 228 1.71 2.75 -5.80
N ALA A 229 1.39 1.57 -6.32
CA ALA A 229 0.01 1.15 -6.49
C ALA A 229 -0.14 -0.36 -6.24
N HIS A 230 -1.14 -0.72 -5.45
CA HIS A 230 -1.59 -2.09 -5.29
C HIS A 230 -2.60 -2.46 -6.36
N ALA A 231 -2.51 -3.68 -6.82
CA ALA A 231 -3.48 -4.32 -7.70
C ALA A 231 -4.31 -5.28 -6.86
N LYS A 232 -5.34 -4.74 -6.24
CA LYS A 232 -6.36 -5.46 -5.46
C LYS A 232 -7.74 -4.99 -5.89
N ASP A 233 -8.70 -5.88 -5.94
CA ASP A 233 -10.09 -5.60 -6.30
C ASP A 233 -11.00 -5.75 -5.09
N SER A 234 -12.23 -5.25 -5.19
CA SER A 234 -13.28 -5.52 -4.22
C SER A 234 -14.61 -5.69 -4.92
N GLU A 235 -15.38 -6.66 -4.46
CA GLU A 235 -16.72 -7.00 -4.91
C GLU A 235 -17.73 -6.52 -3.86
N LEU A 236 -18.66 -5.64 -4.26
CA LEU A 236 -19.80 -5.27 -3.43
C LEU A 236 -20.84 -6.41 -3.48
N GLN A 237 -21.46 -6.66 -2.34
CA GLN A 237 -22.59 -7.58 -2.21
C GLN A 237 -23.86 -6.77 -1.91
N PRO A 238 -24.63 -6.35 -2.94
CA PRO A 238 -25.70 -5.38 -2.77
C PRO A 238 -26.77 -5.77 -1.74
N GLU A 239 -27.10 -7.06 -1.64
CA GLU A 239 -28.06 -7.58 -0.67
C GLU A 239 -27.55 -7.43 0.77
N GLU A 240 -26.25 -7.67 0.98
CA GLU A 240 -25.62 -7.54 2.28
C GLU A 240 -25.38 -6.06 2.65
N VAL A 241 -25.07 -5.21 1.66
CA VAL A 241 -25.02 -3.75 1.84
C VAL A 241 -26.40 -3.23 2.25
N ALA A 242 -27.46 -3.66 1.57
CA ALA A 242 -28.83 -3.27 1.91
C ALA A 242 -29.24 -3.69 3.33
N ARG A 243 -28.70 -4.80 3.81
CA ARG A 243 -28.99 -5.34 5.15
C ARG A 243 -28.15 -4.71 6.27
N SER A 244 -26.88 -4.46 6.03
CA SER A 244 -25.89 -4.18 7.09
C SER A 244 -24.99 -2.97 6.81
N GLY A 245 -25.13 -2.30 5.66
CA GLY A 245 -24.24 -1.23 5.24
C GLY A 245 -22.87 -1.75 4.77
N VAL A 246 -21.96 -0.80 4.53
CA VAL A 246 -20.62 -1.10 4.01
C VAL A 246 -19.56 -1.33 5.09
N ILE A 247 -19.85 -0.99 6.35
CA ILE A 247 -18.93 -1.21 7.47
C ILE A 247 -19.24 -2.56 8.11
N PRO A 248 -18.57 -3.64 7.74
CA PRO A 248 -18.85 -4.96 8.26
C PRO A 248 -18.20 -5.17 9.62
N ASN A 249 -18.79 -6.04 10.43
CA ASN A 249 -18.20 -6.58 11.64
C ASN A 249 -17.94 -8.10 11.49
N GLY A 250 -17.27 -8.71 12.48
CA GLY A 250 -17.04 -10.15 12.55
C GLY A 250 -15.89 -10.66 11.67
N PRO A 251 -15.75 -11.99 11.52
CA PRO A 251 -14.60 -12.59 10.86
C PRO A 251 -14.39 -12.11 9.43
N TRP A 252 -13.13 -11.92 9.04
CA TRP A 252 -12.74 -11.41 7.74
C TRP A 252 -13.30 -12.24 6.58
N GLY A 253 -13.19 -13.55 6.64
CA GLY A 253 -13.64 -14.47 5.58
C GLY A 253 -15.14 -14.85 5.63
N ARG A 254 -15.98 -14.19 6.45
CA ARG A 254 -17.40 -14.54 6.47
C ARG A 254 -18.07 -14.16 5.14
N PRO A 255 -18.93 -15.03 4.57
CA PRO A 255 -19.48 -14.82 3.23
C PRO A 255 -20.51 -13.68 3.15
N ASN A 256 -21.20 -13.35 4.24
CA ASN A 256 -22.30 -12.37 4.28
C ASN A 256 -21.81 -10.99 4.77
N ARG A 257 -20.80 -10.44 4.10
CA ARG A 257 -20.31 -9.06 4.31
C ARG A 257 -20.81 -8.17 3.18
N GLY A 258 -20.92 -6.86 3.43
CA GLY A 258 -21.29 -5.88 2.40
C GLY A 258 -20.29 -5.84 1.22
N PHE A 259 -19.06 -6.27 1.45
CA PHE A 259 -18.05 -6.45 0.41
C PHE A 259 -17.09 -7.60 0.75
N ARG A 260 -16.30 -8.00 -0.24
CA ARG A 260 -15.13 -8.86 -0.06
C ARG A 260 -14.03 -8.43 -1.02
N PHE A 261 -12.77 -8.60 -0.64
CA PHE A 261 -11.68 -8.39 -1.56
C PHE A 261 -11.59 -9.51 -2.59
N ARG A 262 -11.14 -9.13 -3.77
CA ARG A 262 -11.05 -10.05 -4.91
C ARG A 262 -9.74 -9.84 -5.66
N VAL A 263 -9.39 -10.85 -6.43
CA VAL A 263 -8.35 -10.72 -7.45
C VAL A 263 -8.80 -9.73 -8.53
N PRO A 264 -7.93 -8.84 -9.06
CA PRO A 264 -8.27 -7.90 -10.13
C PRO A 264 -9.03 -8.53 -11.29
N GLY A 265 -10.15 -7.91 -11.64
CA GLY A 265 -11.09 -8.38 -12.65
C GLY A 265 -12.20 -9.30 -12.13
N TRP A 266 -12.19 -9.63 -10.82
CA TRP A 266 -13.22 -10.44 -10.17
C TRP A 266 -14.08 -9.61 -9.19
N GLY A 267 -13.86 -8.31 -9.13
CA GLY A 267 -14.64 -7.34 -8.35
C GLY A 267 -15.19 -6.22 -9.21
N ASP A 268 -15.50 -5.10 -8.55
CA ASP A 268 -16.17 -3.94 -9.14
C ASP A 268 -15.21 -2.80 -9.53
N VAL A 269 -13.90 -2.97 -9.36
CA VAL A 269 -12.90 -1.98 -9.78
C VAL A 269 -12.87 -1.88 -11.30
N ASN A 270 -13.11 -0.69 -11.84
CA ASN A 270 -13.01 -0.46 -13.27
C ASN A 270 -11.55 -0.26 -13.72
N TRP A 271 -10.81 -1.36 -13.86
CA TRP A 271 -9.38 -1.36 -14.19
C TRP A 271 -9.04 -0.62 -15.48
N ARG A 272 -9.91 -0.62 -16.48
CA ARG A 272 -9.67 0.14 -17.73
C ARG A 272 -9.65 1.64 -17.47
N ARG A 273 -10.57 2.14 -16.64
CA ARG A 273 -10.57 3.56 -16.22
C ARG A 273 -9.34 3.88 -15.36
N ILE A 274 -8.96 2.97 -14.46
CA ILE A 274 -7.76 3.11 -13.61
C ILE A 274 -6.50 3.21 -14.48
N MET A 275 -6.31 2.30 -15.45
CA MET A 275 -5.17 2.35 -16.36
C MET A 275 -5.07 3.67 -17.11
N THR A 276 -6.21 4.16 -17.62
CA THR A 276 -6.27 5.46 -18.30
C THR A 276 -5.92 6.60 -17.34
N ALA A 277 -6.44 6.59 -16.12
CA ALA A 277 -6.19 7.62 -15.13
C ALA A 277 -4.71 7.64 -14.68
N LEU A 278 -4.11 6.49 -14.40
CA LEU A 278 -2.69 6.37 -14.06
C LEU A 278 -1.79 6.94 -15.16
N LEU A 279 -2.05 6.59 -16.42
CA LEU A 279 -1.31 7.16 -17.54
C LEU A 279 -1.50 8.69 -17.66
N SER A 280 -2.74 9.17 -17.44
CA SER A 280 -3.06 10.60 -17.55
C SER A 280 -2.35 11.47 -16.51
N ILE A 281 -2.06 10.91 -15.33
CA ILE A 281 -1.26 11.58 -14.29
C ILE A 281 0.24 11.35 -14.42
N GLY A 282 0.69 10.61 -15.45
CA GLY A 282 2.10 10.31 -15.67
C GLY A 282 2.67 9.19 -14.81
N TYR A 283 1.83 8.41 -14.14
CA TYR A 283 2.29 7.26 -13.36
C TYR A 283 2.72 6.12 -14.29
N ASP A 284 3.99 5.76 -14.23
CA ASP A 284 4.58 4.67 -15.03
C ASP A 284 5.55 3.84 -14.16
N TYR A 285 5.03 3.25 -13.09
CA TYR A 285 5.85 2.44 -12.19
C TYR A 285 5.32 1.00 -12.08
N VAL A 286 4.71 0.63 -10.98
CA VAL A 286 4.30 -0.75 -10.70
C VAL A 286 2.82 -0.83 -10.34
N LEU A 287 2.18 -1.94 -10.73
CA LEU A 287 0.96 -2.45 -10.13
C LEU A 287 1.33 -3.72 -9.36
N SER A 288 1.44 -3.63 -8.06
CA SER A 288 1.84 -4.70 -7.15
C SER A 288 0.62 -5.50 -6.72
N PHE A 289 0.54 -6.75 -7.14
CA PHE A 289 -0.57 -7.63 -6.77
C PHE A 289 -0.56 -7.90 -5.27
N GLU A 290 -1.65 -7.54 -4.63
CA GLU A 290 -1.95 -7.88 -3.24
C GLU A 290 -3.16 -8.81 -3.20
N HIS A 291 -3.03 -9.93 -2.50
CA HIS A 291 -4.06 -10.96 -2.45
C HIS A 291 -4.70 -11.03 -1.06
N GLU A 292 -6.00 -10.72 -1.04
CA GLU A 292 -6.87 -10.89 0.14
C GLU A 292 -8.22 -11.53 -0.24
N ASP A 293 -8.26 -12.23 -1.38
CA ASP A 293 -9.47 -12.89 -1.88
C ASP A 293 -9.79 -14.12 -1.01
N PRO A 294 -10.95 -14.17 -0.33
CA PRO A 294 -11.32 -15.31 0.51
C PRO A 294 -11.86 -16.51 -0.27
N VAL A 295 -11.99 -16.38 -1.59
CA VAL A 295 -12.60 -17.40 -2.49
C VAL A 295 -11.54 -18.09 -3.34
N MET A 296 -10.52 -17.34 -3.77
CA MET A 296 -9.51 -17.82 -4.73
C MET A 296 -8.20 -18.14 -4.02
N SER A 297 -7.53 -19.23 -4.40
CA SER A 297 -6.18 -19.51 -3.89
C SER A 297 -5.18 -18.47 -4.37
N ARG A 298 -4.09 -18.31 -3.63
CA ARG A 298 -3.04 -17.35 -3.98
C ARG A 298 -2.34 -17.67 -5.30
N GLU A 299 -2.19 -18.96 -5.63
CA GLU A 299 -1.60 -19.42 -6.88
C GLU A 299 -2.51 -19.08 -8.06
N ASP A 300 -3.80 -19.45 -7.99
CA ASP A 300 -4.79 -19.11 -9.03
C ASP A 300 -4.95 -17.58 -9.13
N GLY A 301 -4.90 -16.88 -8.00
CA GLY A 301 -4.93 -15.42 -7.94
C GLY A 301 -3.76 -14.77 -8.69
N CYS A 302 -2.53 -15.24 -8.49
CA CYS A 302 -1.36 -14.74 -9.22
C CYS A 302 -1.49 -14.95 -10.74
N GLU A 303 -1.92 -16.14 -11.16
CA GLU A 303 -2.12 -16.46 -12.58
C GLU A 303 -3.21 -15.60 -13.22
N LYS A 304 -4.35 -15.47 -12.56
CA LYS A 304 -5.49 -14.69 -13.06
C LYS A 304 -5.19 -13.19 -13.07
N ASN A 305 -4.53 -12.68 -12.03
CA ASN A 305 -4.16 -11.27 -11.96
C ASN A 305 -3.28 -10.86 -13.14
N ILE A 306 -2.20 -11.59 -13.39
CA ILE A 306 -1.29 -11.23 -14.50
C ILE A 306 -1.99 -11.40 -15.85
N GLY A 307 -2.78 -12.46 -16.02
CA GLY A 307 -3.57 -12.71 -17.22
C GLY A 307 -4.58 -11.60 -17.52
N PHE A 308 -5.16 -11.00 -16.49
CA PHE A 308 -6.14 -9.93 -16.61
C PHE A 308 -5.47 -8.56 -16.82
N LEU A 309 -4.48 -8.19 -16.00
CA LEU A 309 -3.91 -6.85 -16.02
C LEU A 309 -2.91 -6.62 -17.17
N LYS A 310 -2.10 -7.62 -17.52
CA LYS A 310 -1.06 -7.49 -18.56
C LYS A 310 -1.60 -7.00 -19.90
N PRO A 311 -2.75 -7.49 -20.41
CA PRO A 311 -3.36 -6.98 -21.63
C PRO A 311 -3.90 -5.55 -21.53
N LEU A 312 -4.17 -5.04 -20.33
CA LEU A 312 -4.69 -3.69 -20.10
C LEU A 312 -3.57 -2.63 -20.10
N ILE A 313 -2.31 -3.03 -19.92
CA ILE A 313 -1.18 -2.11 -19.94
C ILE A 313 -0.99 -1.54 -21.35
N ILE A 314 -1.14 -0.22 -21.48
CA ILE A 314 -0.91 0.49 -22.73
C ILE A 314 0.59 0.62 -22.93
N LYS A 315 1.14 -0.08 -23.93
CA LYS A 315 2.59 -0.13 -24.22
C LYS A 315 3.11 1.10 -24.95
N SER A 316 2.25 1.74 -25.73
CA SER A 316 2.60 2.89 -26.56
C SER A 316 1.56 4.00 -26.38
N PRO A 317 1.64 4.76 -25.27
CA PRO A 317 0.71 5.87 -25.05
C PRO A 317 0.95 6.96 -26.09
N LEU A 318 -0.12 7.62 -26.52
CA LEU A 318 -0.05 8.74 -27.41
C LEU A 318 0.60 9.94 -26.70
N LYS A 319 1.72 10.43 -27.25
CA LYS A 319 2.49 11.53 -26.64
C LYS A 319 1.97 12.93 -27.03
N ASP A 320 1.28 13.04 -28.14
CA ASP A 320 0.76 14.32 -28.65
C ASP A 320 -0.64 14.13 -29.27
N TRP A 321 -1.64 14.69 -28.64
CA TRP A 321 -3.01 14.68 -29.13
C TRP A 321 -3.24 15.57 -30.37
N GLY A 322 -2.32 16.47 -30.64
CA GLY A 322 -2.38 17.38 -31.80
C GLY A 322 -2.13 16.74 -33.16
N VAL A 323 -1.55 15.55 -33.19
CA VAL A 323 -1.15 14.89 -34.44
C VAL A 323 -2.34 14.57 -35.36
N TRP A 324 -3.49 14.23 -34.77
CA TRP A 324 -4.70 13.87 -35.53
C TRP A 324 -5.38 15.03 -36.22
N TRP A 325 -5.10 16.30 -35.83
CA TRP A 325 -5.79 17.51 -36.27
C TRP A 325 -4.88 18.43 -37.10
N LYS A 326 -3.60 18.14 -37.18
CA LYS A 326 -2.69 18.86 -38.06
C LYS A 326 -2.96 18.40 -39.49
N LYS A 327 -3.74 19.17 -40.25
CA LYS A 327 -3.69 19.10 -41.70
C LYS A 327 -2.25 19.40 -42.10
N GLU A 328 -1.62 18.50 -42.87
CA GLU A 328 -0.39 18.82 -43.57
C GLU A 328 -0.59 20.11 -44.33
N ALA A 329 0.25 21.11 -44.04
CA ALA A 329 0.23 22.42 -44.74
C ALA A 329 0.98 22.28 -46.06
#